data_00fcfbf965a1d6241c10c74a86800078
#
_entry.id   00fcfbf965a1d6241c10c74a86800078
#
_cell.length_a   1.000
_cell.length_b   1.000
_cell.length_c   1.000
_cell.angle_alpha   90.00
_cell.angle_beta   90.00
_cell.angle_gamma   90.00
#
_symmetry.space_group_name_H-M   'P 1'
#
loop_
_entity.id
_entity.type
_entity.pdbx_description
1 polymer ?
#
loop_
_entity_poly.entity_id
_entity_poly.type
_entity_poly.pdbx_seq_one_letter_code
_entity_poly.pdbx_strand_id
1 'polypeptide(L)'
;MTYLYWAAGLWLASTVVLFALFAVVTKLQAFVAGRPKWVRTATVLHWWPVIALGIAWDVVYQYTWAVLLFLEFPQRREYMLTWRLKRHLKDIELQDWRYGWRYRQATFWCRLIHKIDPGHCL
;
A
#
# COMPACT_ATOMS: atom_id res chain seq x y z
N MET A 1 1.08 -11.42 -27.78
CA MET A 1 0.10 -10.45 -27.20
C MET A 1 -0.68 -11.03 -26.01
N THR A 2 -1.07 -12.29 -26.00
CA THR A 2 -1.85 -12.93 -24.93
C THR A 2 -1.25 -12.77 -23.52
N TYR A 3 0.07 -12.92 -23.37
CA TYR A 3 0.76 -12.79 -22.08
C TYR A 3 0.69 -11.39 -21.45
N LEU A 4 0.66 -10.35 -22.28
CA LEU A 4 0.53 -8.96 -21.79
C LEU A 4 -0.85 -8.70 -21.18
N TYR A 5 -1.90 -9.25 -21.77
CA TYR A 5 -3.27 -9.14 -21.22
C TYR A 5 -3.39 -9.88 -19.88
N TRP A 6 -2.80 -11.08 -19.78
CA TRP A 6 -2.76 -11.82 -18.53
C TRP A 6 -1.98 -11.09 -17.45
N ALA A 7 -0.80 -10.56 -17.77
CA ALA A 7 0.00 -9.78 -16.83
C ALA A 7 -0.74 -8.52 -16.35
N ALA A 8 -1.38 -7.79 -17.26
CA ALA A 8 -2.18 -6.61 -16.90
C ALA A 8 -3.39 -6.98 -16.04
N GLY A 9 -4.08 -8.08 -16.37
CA GLY A 9 -5.21 -8.59 -15.59
C GLY A 9 -4.80 -9.01 -14.18
N LEU A 10 -3.70 -9.73 -14.04
CA LEU A 10 -3.15 -10.14 -12.73
C LEU A 10 -2.71 -8.93 -11.91
N TRP A 11 -2.06 -7.95 -12.53
CA TRP A 11 -1.69 -6.72 -11.85
C TRP A 11 -2.91 -5.96 -11.34
N LEU A 12 -3.94 -5.79 -12.17
CA LEU A 12 -5.17 -5.10 -11.78
C LEU A 12 -5.88 -5.84 -10.63
N ALA A 13 -6.04 -7.16 -10.75
CA ALA A 13 -6.63 -7.99 -9.71
C ALA A 13 -5.84 -7.90 -8.40
N SER A 14 -4.50 -7.99 -8.48
CA SER A 14 -3.60 -7.84 -7.34
C SER A 14 -3.76 -6.48 -6.65
N THR A 15 -3.87 -5.41 -7.43
CA THR A 15 -4.09 -4.06 -6.92
C THR A 15 -5.44 -3.93 -6.21
N VAL A 16 -6.50 -4.47 -6.79
CA VAL A 16 -7.85 -4.47 -6.17
C VAL A 16 -7.83 -5.23 -4.84
N VAL A 17 -7.20 -6.40 -4.78
CA VAL A 17 -7.07 -7.18 -3.54
C VAL A 17 -6.30 -6.40 -2.48
N LEU A 18 -5.18 -5.75 -2.85
CA LEU A 18 -4.41 -4.92 -1.93
C LEU A 18 -5.27 -3.81 -1.31
N PHE A 19 -6.00 -3.07 -2.13
CA PHE A 19 -6.87 -1.99 -1.64
C PHE A 19 -8.04 -2.50 -0.81
N ALA A 20 -8.63 -3.64 -1.16
CA ALA A 20 -9.70 -4.26 -0.38
C ALA A 20 -9.20 -4.68 1.03
N LEU A 21 -8.05 -5.35 1.10
CA LEU A 21 -7.43 -5.74 2.38
C LEU A 21 -7.05 -4.51 3.21
N PHE A 22 -6.48 -3.49 2.58
CA PHE A 22 -6.17 -2.23 3.25
C PHE A 22 -7.42 -1.56 3.82
N ALA A 23 -8.52 -1.49 3.05
CA ALA A 23 -9.78 -0.93 3.52
C ALA A 23 -10.36 -1.70 4.72
N VAL A 24 -10.29 -3.04 4.70
CA VAL A 24 -10.74 -3.88 5.83
C VAL A 24 -9.93 -3.57 7.08
N VAL A 25 -8.59 -3.54 6.99
CA VAL A 25 -7.71 -3.24 8.13
C VAL A 25 -7.98 -1.85 8.69
N THR A 26 -8.13 -0.84 7.83
CA THR A 26 -8.46 0.54 8.24
C THR A 26 -9.80 0.62 8.97
N LYS A 27 -10.83 -0.07 8.47
CA LYS A 27 -12.13 -0.13 9.14
C LYS A 27 -12.07 -0.84 10.49
N LEU A 28 -11.27 -1.91 10.61
CA LEU A 28 -11.03 -2.58 11.88
C LEU A 28 -10.33 -1.66 12.88
N GLN A 29 -9.32 -0.92 12.45
CA GLN A 29 -8.63 0.06 13.30
C GLN A 29 -9.59 1.15 13.80
N ALA A 30 -10.42 1.69 12.90
CA ALA A 30 -11.44 2.67 13.27
C ALA A 30 -12.47 2.09 14.26
N PHE A 31 -12.90 0.85 14.06
CA PHE A 31 -13.83 0.15 14.97
C PHE A 31 -13.27 -0.02 16.37
N VAL A 32 -11.99 -0.37 16.51
CA VAL A 32 -11.36 -0.57 17.82
C VAL A 32 -10.87 0.72 18.47
N ALA A 33 -10.85 1.83 17.75
CA ALA A 33 -10.47 3.13 18.29
C ALA A 33 -11.43 3.54 19.42
N GLY A 34 -10.87 3.90 20.59
CA GLY A 34 -11.66 4.28 21.76
C GLY A 34 -12.35 3.10 22.51
N ARG A 35 -12.19 1.85 22.07
CA ARG A 35 -12.74 0.69 22.75
C ARG A 35 -11.81 0.20 23.88
N PRO A 36 -12.36 -0.49 24.92
CA PRO A 36 -11.56 -1.10 25.97
C PRO A 36 -10.51 -2.07 25.41
N LYS A 37 -9.37 -2.23 26.13
CA LYS A 37 -8.25 -3.06 25.69
C LYS A 37 -8.65 -4.49 25.32
N TRP A 38 -9.55 -5.10 26.10
CA TRP A 38 -10.01 -6.46 25.83
C TRP A 38 -10.77 -6.60 24.50
N VAL A 39 -11.62 -5.62 24.14
CA VAL A 39 -12.32 -5.59 22.82
C VAL A 39 -11.31 -5.48 21.70
N ARG A 40 -10.33 -4.58 21.85
CA ARG A 40 -9.25 -4.40 20.87
C ARG A 40 -8.47 -5.69 20.67
N THR A 41 -8.05 -6.34 21.75
CA THR A 41 -7.29 -7.60 21.71
C THR A 41 -8.12 -8.72 21.06
N ALA A 42 -9.38 -8.89 21.47
CA ALA A 42 -10.27 -9.89 20.89
C ALA A 42 -10.51 -9.68 19.39
N THR A 43 -10.71 -8.43 18.96
CA THR A 43 -10.88 -8.08 17.55
C THR A 43 -9.61 -8.39 16.76
N VAL A 44 -8.44 -7.98 17.25
CA VAL A 44 -7.16 -8.25 16.56
C VAL A 44 -6.91 -9.76 16.47
N LEU A 45 -7.13 -10.52 17.53
CA LEU A 45 -6.96 -11.99 17.51
C LEU A 45 -7.91 -12.65 16.51
N HIS A 46 -9.18 -12.23 16.47
CA HIS A 46 -10.16 -12.79 15.57
C HIS A 46 -9.81 -12.49 14.09
N TRP A 47 -9.36 -11.27 13.81
CA TRP A 47 -9.04 -10.82 12.45
C TRP A 47 -7.56 -11.00 12.07
N TRP A 48 -6.77 -11.59 12.95
CA TRP A 48 -5.33 -11.80 12.70
C TRP A 48 -5.00 -12.45 11.35
N PRO A 49 -5.71 -13.50 10.89
CA PRO A 49 -5.39 -14.09 9.59
C PRO A 49 -5.56 -13.11 8.42
N VAL A 50 -6.61 -12.27 8.47
CA VAL A 50 -6.85 -11.25 7.43
C VAL A 50 -5.80 -10.15 7.48
N ILE A 51 -5.42 -9.71 8.67
CA ILE A 51 -4.37 -8.70 8.87
C ILE A 51 -3.02 -9.24 8.36
N ALA A 52 -2.66 -10.47 8.72
CA ALA A 52 -1.44 -11.12 8.29
C ALA A 52 -1.41 -11.29 6.75
N LEU A 53 -2.53 -11.70 6.14
CA LEU A 53 -2.66 -11.80 4.70
C LEU A 53 -2.48 -10.44 4.02
N GLY A 54 -3.06 -9.38 4.58
CA GLY A 54 -2.92 -8.01 4.07
C GLY A 54 -1.46 -7.54 4.08
N ILE A 55 -0.76 -7.76 5.19
CA ILE A 55 0.66 -7.42 5.32
C ILE A 55 1.50 -8.24 4.33
N ALA A 56 1.28 -9.56 4.25
CA ALA A 56 2.01 -10.42 3.33
C ALA A 56 1.77 -10.00 1.87
N TRP A 57 0.54 -9.67 1.51
CA TRP A 57 0.20 -9.21 0.17
C TRP A 57 0.84 -7.86 -0.17
N ASP A 58 0.87 -6.90 0.77
CA ASP A 58 1.54 -5.61 0.60
C ASP A 58 3.04 -5.80 0.37
N VAL A 59 3.70 -6.69 1.13
CA VAL A 59 5.10 -7.02 0.93
C VAL A 59 5.34 -7.65 -0.45
N VAL A 60 4.53 -8.63 -0.85
CA VAL A 60 4.65 -9.24 -2.19
C VAL A 60 4.45 -8.21 -3.28
N TYR A 61 3.43 -7.35 -3.16
CA TYR A 61 3.16 -6.27 -4.10
C TYR A 61 4.34 -5.30 -4.19
N GLN A 62 4.94 -4.93 -3.04
CA GLN A 62 6.09 -4.04 -2.95
C GLN A 62 7.32 -4.57 -3.71
N TYR A 63 7.58 -5.87 -3.64
CA TYR A 63 8.74 -6.51 -4.29
C TYR A 63 8.49 -6.98 -5.73
N THR A 64 7.25 -6.91 -6.20
CA THR A 64 6.87 -7.31 -7.57
C THR A 64 6.37 -6.10 -8.36
N TRP A 65 5.10 -5.81 -8.25
CA TRP A 65 4.43 -4.78 -9.05
C TRP A 65 4.94 -3.36 -8.80
N ALA A 66 5.23 -3.03 -7.54
CA ALA A 66 5.76 -1.71 -7.23
C ALA A 66 7.19 -1.51 -7.76
N VAL A 67 7.99 -2.57 -7.92
CA VAL A 67 9.28 -2.49 -8.62
C VAL A 67 9.08 -2.10 -10.08
N LEU A 68 8.10 -2.69 -10.76
CA LEU A 68 7.77 -2.35 -12.14
C LEU A 68 7.18 -0.94 -12.26
N LEU A 69 6.31 -0.54 -11.32
CA LEU A 69 5.71 0.79 -11.30
C LEU A 69 6.72 1.91 -11.11
N PHE A 70 7.71 1.72 -10.27
CA PHE A 70 8.70 2.74 -9.95
C PHE A 70 10.04 2.52 -10.66
N LEU A 71 10.21 1.40 -11.38
CA LEU A 71 11.48 0.95 -12.00
C LEU A 71 12.65 1.06 -11.01
N GLU A 72 12.41 0.62 -9.80
CA GLU A 72 13.34 0.71 -8.68
C GLU A 72 13.06 -0.40 -7.67
N PHE A 73 14.10 -1.01 -7.12
CA PHE A 73 13.94 -1.93 -6.00
C PHE A 73 13.67 -1.17 -4.69
N PRO A 74 12.94 -1.79 -3.73
CA PRO A 74 12.73 -1.19 -2.41
C PRO A 74 14.06 -0.91 -1.73
N GLN A 75 14.15 0.23 -1.08
CA GLN A 75 15.31 0.55 -0.25
C GLN A 75 15.30 -0.26 1.05
N ARG A 76 16.43 -0.29 1.74
CA ARG A 76 16.57 -0.96 3.03
C ARG A 76 15.53 -0.41 4.01
N ARG A 77 14.68 -1.30 4.57
CA ARG A 77 13.55 -1.00 5.46
C ARG A 77 12.25 -0.53 4.78
N GLU A 78 12.16 -0.55 3.47
CA GLU A 78 10.89 -0.30 2.74
C GLU A 78 10.13 -1.61 2.51
N TYR A 79 9.51 -2.16 3.54
CA TYR A 79 8.76 -3.41 3.43
C TYR A 79 7.34 -3.22 2.90
N MET A 80 6.80 -2.01 2.97
CA MET A 80 5.44 -1.68 2.55
C MET A 80 5.43 -0.62 1.46
N LEU A 81 4.44 -0.70 0.56
CA LEU A 81 4.25 0.27 -0.52
C LEU A 81 4.15 1.70 0.01
N THR A 82 3.44 1.91 1.11
CA THR A 82 3.24 3.23 1.73
C THR A 82 4.55 3.91 2.15
N TRP A 83 5.56 3.14 2.58
CA TRP A 83 6.86 3.72 2.95
C TRP A 83 7.62 4.23 1.72
N ARG A 84 7.54 3.50 0.60
CA ARG A 84 8.10 3.95 -0.68
C ARG A 84 7.40 5.22 -1.18
N LEU A 85 6.06 5.25 -1.11
CA LEU A 85 5.30 6.43 -1.50
C LEU A 85 5.70 7.66 -0.68
N LYS A 86 5.81 7.52 0.65
CA LYS A 86 6.27 8.60 1.54
C LYS A 86 7.67 9.08 1.20
N ARG A 87 8.60 8.18 0.84
CA ARG A 87 9.94 8.58 0.40
C ARG A 87 9.88 9.43 -0.85
N HIS A 88 9.19 8.96 -1.90
CA HIS A 88 9.09 9.72 -3.15
C HIS A 88 8.36 11.06 -3.00
N LEU A 89 7.48 11.20 -2.01
CA LEU A 89 6.83 12.48 -1.69
C LEU A 89 7.76 13.43 -0.92
N LYS A 90 8.67 12.89 -0.10
CA LYS A 90 9.65 13.70 0.65
C LYS A 90 10.84 14.15 -0.20
N ASP A 91 11.22 13.37 -1.19
CA ASP A 91 12.35 13.64 -2.10
C ASP A 91 12.03 14.77 -3.12
N ILE A 92 11.08 15.66 -2.80
CA ILE A 92 10.73 16.84 -3.60
C ILE A 92 11.95 17.75 -3.83
N GLU A 93 12.92 17.75 -2.93
CA GLU A 93 14.14 18.55 -3.07
C GLU A 93 15.07 18.07 -4.19
N LEU A 94 14.92 16.82 -4.63
CA LEU A 94 15.60 16.25 -5.78
C LEU A 94 14.71 16.30 -7.02
N GLN A 95 14.21 17.49 -7.38
CA GLN A 95 13.43 17.74 -8.61
C GLN A 95 14.30 17.64 -9.88
N ASP A 96 15.05 16.57 -10.02
CA ASP A 96 15.58 16.19 -11.33
C ASP A 96 14.42 15.59 -12.15
N TRP A 97 14.25 16.05 -13.39
CA TRP A 97 13.21 15.57 -14.32
C TRP A 97 13.09 14.05 -14.40
N ARG A 98 14.19 13.33 -14.10
CA ARG A 98 14.27 11.86 -14.04
C ARG A 98 13.41 11.25 -12.94
N TYR A 99 13.07 12.01 -11.90
CA TYR A 99 12.29 11.54 -10.75
C TYR A 99 10.85 12.08 -10.76
N GLY A 100 10.53 13.04 -11.64
CA GLY A 100 9.22 13.67 -11.69
C GLY A 100 8.06 12.68 -11.94
N TRP A 101 8.28 11.61 -12.72
CA TRP A 101 7.27 10.60 -12.94
C TRP A 101 7.03 9.73 -11.70
N ARG A 102 8.06 9.41 -10.91
CA ARG A 102 7.94 8.67 -9.64
C ARG A 102 7.14 9.48 -8.62
N TYR A 103 7.39 10.77 -8.52
CA TYR A 103 6.59 11.68 -7.71
C TYR A 103 5.12 11.72 -8.14
N ARG A 104 4.85 11.79 -9.44
CA ARG A 104 3.48 11.75 -9.98
C ARG A 104 2.78 10.43 -9.63
N GLN A 105 3.46 9.31 -9.77
CA GLN A 105 2.95 8.00 -9.37
C GLN A 105 2.67 7.95 -7.87
N ALA A 106 3.63 8.37 -7.05
CA ALA A 106 3.46 8.39 -5.60
C ALA A 106 2.28 9.28 -5.19
N THR A 107 2.14 10.46 -5.79
CA THR A 107 1.00 11.36 -5.54
C THR A 107 -0.33 10.73 -5.93
N PHE A 108 -0.39 10.07 -7.09
CA PHE A 108 -1.59 9.38 -7.55
C PHE A 108 -2.02 8.28 -6.56
N TRP A 109 -1.10 7.39 -6.20
CA TRP A 109 -1.38 6.30 -5.27
C TRP A 109 -1.74 6.79 -3.87
N CYS A 110 -1.03 7.81 -3.36
CA CYS A 110 -1.37 8.43 -2.08
C CYS A 110 -2.75 9.07 -2.08
N ARG A 111 -3.17 9.70 -3.16
CA ARG A 111 -4.54 10.22 -3.28
C ARG A 111 -5.60 9.11 -3.22
N LEU A 112 -5.34 7.96 -3.83
CA LEU A 112 -6.23 6.81 -3.73
C LEU A 112 -6.30 6.26 -2.30
N ILE A 113 -5.14 6.08 -1.66
CA ILE A 113 -5.05 5.60 -0.27
C ILE A 113 -5.75 6.59 0.67
N HIS A 114 -5.56 7.90 0.47
CA HIS A 114 -6.18 8.95 1.28
C HIS A 114 -7.72 8.92 1.25
N LYS A 115 -8.33 8.44 0.15
CA LYS A 115 -9.79 8.25 0.08
C LYS A 115 -10.29 7.15 1.03
N ILE A 116 -9.44 6.20 1.37
CA ILE A 116 -9.76 5.07 2.26
C ILE A 116 -9.35 5.39 3.68
N ASP A 117 -8.18 5.97 3.86
CA ASP A 117 -7.58 6.33 5.15
C ASP A 117 -6.99 7.74 5.10
N PRO A 118 -7.79 8.78 5.47
CA PRO A 118 -7.32 10.14 5.54
C PRO A 118 -6.17 10.31 6.54
N GLY A 119 -5.00 10.71 6.08
CA GLY A 119 -3.81 10.92 6.91
C GLY A 119 -2.73 9.85 6.79
N HIS A 120 -2.97 8.78 6.03
CA HIS A 120 -1.98 7.69 5.93
C HIS A 120 -0.72 8.07 5.14
N CYS A 121 -0.84 8.94 4.14
CA CYS A 121 0.27 9.40 3.29
C CYS A 121 0.78 10.82 3.59
N LEU A 122 0.09 11.57 4.42
CA LEU A 122 0.41 12.97 4.73
C LEU A 122 0.96 13.10 6.14
#